data_0335088b05aebdeea7460f4e63774409
#
_entry.id   0335088b05aebdeea7460f4e63774409
#
_cell.length_a   1.000
_cell.length_b   1.000
_cell.length_c   1.000
_cell.angle_alpha   90.00
_cell.angle_beta   90.00
_cell.angle_gamma   90.00
#
_symmetry.space_group_name_H-M   'P 1'
#
loop_
_entity.id
_entity.type
_entity.pdbx_description
1 polymer ?
#
loop_
_entity_poly.entity_id
_entity_poly.type
_entity_poly.pdbx_seq_one_letter_code
_entity_poly.pdbx_strand_id
1 'polypeptide(L)'
;MTGPLGMGVVGAGSIGIRAALQHLCLPDVQDRVTLAAVCDPVPGRALAAGEKYGVAHAYESYEDLLADPAVHAVTLGTPIGLHFAQGMAAIKAGKHIHFNKTMTTTADEATQLIDAAAAANVKLVASPGQMIRPANKRIRKMIADGVLGQLAWAATGAAFGDYHEHEGVRSGTDVLSNINPAWYWRKPGGGPLYDMTVYGLHTLTGILGPARRVTAMSGVGIKEREFQGKMYPSDADDNTLMVLDFGGAAFAFVYGTFAGTLTAFGQPSFYGTKGSITGLDHNGQKIEVADAGMHFFGPHVVGKHAEMEEAHVFEDIMQLVDLAREGIPTPATAEHARHVVEIIEAAYRAGETGQTQTLVTSFVPVEGA
;
A
#
# COMPACT_ATOMS: atom_id res chain seq x y z
N MET A 1 -0.42 -26.47 -2.38
CA MET A 1 -1.55 -26.91 -1.52
C MET A 1 -2.67 -27.44 -2.38
N THR A 2 -3.40 -28.48 -1.98
CA THR A 2 -4.49 -29.09 -2.78
C THR A 2 -5.88 -28.45 -2.52
N GLY A 3 -6.01 -27.58 -1.52
CA GLY A 3 -7.24 -26.89 -1.14
C GLY A 3 -7.11 -25.36 -1.17
N PRO A 4 -8.19 -24.64 -0.82
CA PRO A 4 -8.12 -23.18 -0.70
C PRO A 4 -7.16 -22.76 0.41
N LEU A 5 -6.55 -21.58 0.25
CA LEU A 5 -5.65 -20.99 1.25
C LEU A 5 -6.49 -20.41 2.40
N GLY A 6 -6.29 -20.86 3.63
CA GLY A 6 -6.91 -20.26 4.82
C GLY A 6 -6.30 -18.90 5.13
N MET A 7 -7.07 -17.82 4.99
CA MET A 7 -6.63 -16.45 5.25
C MET A 7 -7.11 -15.95 6.61
N GLY A 8 -6.20 -15.46 7.43
CA GLY A 8 -6.49 -14.67 8.62
C GLY A 8 -6.46 -13.18 8.34
N VAL A 9 -7.51 -12.44 8.70
CA VAL A 9 -7.54 -10.98 8.60
C VAL A 9 -7.13 -10.38 9.94
N VAL A 10 -6.03 -9.64 9.95
CA VAL A 10 -5.48 -9.00 11.15
C VAL A 10 -5.78 -7.50 11.12
N GLY A 11 -6.61 -7.06 12.06
CA GLY A 11 -7.21 -5.74 12.08
C GLY A 11 -8.58 -5.72 11.39
N ALA A 12 -9.66 -5.67 12.17
CA ALA A 12 -11.02 -5.40 11.71
C ALA A 12 -11.34 -3.89 11.74
N GLY A 13 -10.34 -3.08 11.37
CA GLY A 13 -10.44 -1.65 11.17
C GLY A 13 -10.98 -1.29 9.78
N SER A 14 -10.79 -0.03 9.35
CA SER A 14 -11.32 0.46 8.05
C SER A 14 -10.92 -0.44 6.89
N ILE A 15 -9.64 -0.71 6.70
CA ILE A 15 -9.13 -1.54 5.61
C ILE A 15 -9.49 -3.01 5.79
N GLY A 16 -9.39 -3.56 6.99
CA GLY A 16 -9.78 -4.94 7.25
C GLY A 16 -11.23 -5.23 6.85
N ILE A 17 -12.13 -4.30 7.15
CA ILE A 17 -13.53 -4.40 6.76
C ILE A 17 -13.73 -4.19 5.26
N ARG A 18 -13.25 -3.05 4.72
CA ARG A 18 -13.59 -2.57 3.38
C ARG A 18 -12.78 -3.28 2.27
N ALA A 19 -11.62 -3.82 2.58
CA ALA A 19 -10.74 -4.45 1.61
C ALA A 19 -10.69 -5.98 1.73
N ALA A 20 -10.58 -6.52 2.94
CA ALA A 20 -10.37 -7.95 3.13
C ALA A 20 -11.66 -8.71 3.41
N LEU A 21 -12.32 -8.41 4.54
CA LEU A 21 -13.47 -9.19 4.99
C LEU A 21 -14.62 -9.22 3.98
N GLN A 22 -15.02 -8.05 3.46
CA GLN A 22 -16.14 -7.96 2.52
C GLN A 22 -15.88 -8.64 1.16
N HIS A 23 -14.63 -8.72 0.72
CA HIS A 23 -14.26 -9.39 -0.52
C HIS A 23 -14.07 -10.90 -0.33
N LEU A 24 -13.32 -11.29 0.72
CA LEU A 24 -12.97 -12.68 0.96
C LEU A 24 -14.15 -13.54 1.44
N CYS A 25 -15.25 -12.94 1.93
CA CYS A 25 -16.47 -13.68 2.27
C CYS A 25 -17.32 -14.06 1.07
N LEU A 26 -17.02 -13.57 -0.15
CA LEU A 26 -17.82 -13.85 -1.33
C LEU A 26 -17.61 -15.28 -1.85
N PRO A 27 -18.65 -15.91 -2.43
CA PRO A 27 -18.59 -17.31 -2.87
C PRO A 27 -17.62 -17.57 -4.02
N ASP A 28 -17.38 -16.59 -4.89
CA ASP A 28 -16.60 -16.71 -6.10
C ASP A 28 -15.08 -16.81 -5.91
N VAL A 29 -14.60 -16.63 -4.66
CA VAL A 29 -13.19 -16.80 -4.30
C VAL A 29 -12.92 -18.06 -3.44
N GLN A 30 -13.97 -18.75 -2.96
CA GLN A 30 -13.86 -19.80 -1.96
C GLN A 30 -13.15 -21.08 -2.44
N ASP A 31 -13.02 -21.28 -3.74
CA ASP A 31 -12.21 -22.35 -4.33
C ASP A 31 -10.70 -22.06 -4.25
N ARG A 32 -10.31 -20.79 -4.09
CA ARG A 32 -8.92 -20.33 -4.02
C ARG A 32 -8.49 -19.94 -2.62
N VAL A 33 -9.33 -19.24 -1.89
CA VAL A 33 -9.05 -18.73 -0.54
C VAL A 33 -10.30 -18.82 0.33
N THR A 34 -10.12 -19.22 1.59
CA THR A 34 -11.19 -19.20 2.59
C THR A 34 -10.86 -18.18 3.68
N LEU A 35 -11.87 -17.46 4.13
CA LEU A 35 -11.76 -16.54 5.27
C LEU A 35 -11.78 -17.37 6.56
N ALA A 36 -10.59 -17.78 7.03
CA ALA A 36 -10.42 -18.72 8.14
C ALA A 36 -10.61 -18.06 9.51
N ALA A 37 -10.03 -16.89 9.70
CA ALA A 37 -10.06 -16.20 10.99
C ALA A 37 -10.02 -14.68 10.84
N VAL A 38 -10.49 -13.97 11.85
CA VAL A 38 -10.34 -12.52 12.02
C VAL A 38 -9.78 -12.20 13.40
N CYS A 39 -8.87 -11.23 13.50
CA CYS A 39 -8.30 -10.76 14.77
C CYS A 39 -8.38 -9.23 14.89
N ASP A 40 -8.82 -8.75 16.04
CA ASP A 40 -8.72 -7.33 16.42
C ASP A 40 -8.67 -7.21 17.94
N PRO A 41 -7.73 -6.45 18.53
CA PRO A 41 -7.58 -6.37 19.98
C PRO A 41 -8.66 -5.51 20.67
N VAL A 42 -9.49 -4.79 19.91
CA VAL A 42 -10.59 -4.02 20.47
C VAL A 42 -11.69 -4.97 20.91
N PRO A 43 -12.10 -4.96 22.19
CA PRO A 43 -13.08 -5.91 22.73
C PRO A 43 -14.35 -5.99 21.88
N GLY A 44 -14.73 -7.21 21.50
CA GLY A 44 -15.91 -7.50 20.72
C GLY A 44 -15.83 -7.17 19.22
N ARG A 45 -14.78 -6.49 18.71
CA ARG A 45 -14.69 -6.10 17.29
C ARG A 45 -14.46 -7.31 16.39
N ALA A 46 -13.56 -8.22 16.78
CA ALA A 46 -13.32 -9.44 16.01
C ALA A 46 -14.59 -10.31 15.96
N LEU A 47 -15.30 -10.46 17.09
CA LEU A 47 -16.55 -11.20 17.15
C LEU A 47 -17.63 -10.61 16.24
N ALA A 48 -17.86 -9.30 16.32
CA ALA A 48 -18.82 -8.59 15.47
C ALA A 48 -18.47 -8.71 13.98
N ALA A 49 -17.18 -8.66 13.63
CA ALA A 49 -16.72 -8.89 12.26
C ALA A 49 -16.96 -10.36 11.82
N GLY A 50 -16.69 -11.32 12.70
CA GLY A 50 -16.95 -12.74 12.46
C GLY A 50 -18.43 -13.01 12.16
N GLU A 51 -19.31 -12.48 12.98
CA GLU A 51 -20.78 -12.61 12.78
C GLU A 51 -21.22 -11.97 11.47
N LYS A 52 -20.74 -10.75 11.16
CA LYS A 52 -21.15 -10.01 9.95
C LYS A 52 -20.67 -10.67 8.65
N TYR A 53 -19.49 -11.23 8.62
CA TYR A 53 -18.87 -11.78 7.39
C TYR A 53 -18.81 -13.31 7.36
N GLY A 54 -19.37 -13.99 8.35
CA GLY A 54 -19.43 -15.45 8.38
C GLY A 54 -18.11 -16.11 8.69
N VAL A 55 -17.23 -15.47 9.49
CA VAL A 55 -15.93 -16.01 9.90
C VAL A 55 -16.11 -16.81 11.18
N ALA A 56 -15.76 -18.11 11.15
CA ALA A 56 -15.98 -19.00 12.29
C ALA A 56 -15.05 -18.70 13.47
N HIS A 57 -13.83 -18.27 13.21
CA HIS A 57 -12.81 -18.05 14.22
C HIS A 57 -12.51 -16.57 14.40
N ALA A 58 -12.86 -16.00 15.56
CA ALA A 58 -12.65 -14.61 15.92
C ALA A 58 -11.77 -14.51 17.17
N TYR A 59 -10.67 -13.76 17.07
CA TYR A 59 -9.66 -13.67 18.12
C TYR A 59 -9.43 -12.20 18.53
N GLU A 60 -9.22 -11.95 19.81
CA GLU A 60 -8.69 -10.68 20.32
C GLU A 60 -7.16 -10.68 20.41
N SER A 61 -6.55 -11.88 20.45
CA SER A 61 -5.10 -12.12 20.48
C SER A 61 -4.58 -12.49 19.08
N TYR A 62 -3.53 -11.83 18.64
CA TYR A 62 -2.86 -12.16 17.38
C TYR A 62 -2.14 -13.49 17.46
N GLU A 63 -1.56 -13.82 18.61
CA GLU A 63 -0.90 -15.10 18.88
C GLU A 63 -1.88 -16.26 18.73
N ASP A 64 -3.12 -16.12 19.20
CA ASP A 64 -4.14 -17.16 19.06
C ASP A 64 -4.56 -17.34 17.59
N LEU A 65 -4.69 -16.26 16.81
CA LEU A 65 -4.91 -16.37 15.38
C LEU A 65 -3.75 -17.09 14.68
N LEU A 66 -2.50 -16.78 15.04
CA LEU A 66 -1.33 -17.45 14.45
C LEU A 66 -1.23 -18.93 14.83
N ALA A 67 -1.73 -19.33 15.99
CA ALA A 67 -1.77 -20.72 16.44
C ALA A 67 -2.87 -21.54 15.75
N ASP A 68 -3.83 -20.90 15.10
CA ASP A 68 -4.91 -21.59 14.40
C ASP A 68 -4.38 -22.37 13.18
N PRO A 69 -4.54 -23.71 13.14
CA PRO A 69 -4.09 -24.52 12.01
C PRO A 69 -4.87 -24.27 10.70
N ALA A 70 -6.06 -23.69 10.77
CA ALA A 70 -6.84 -23.30 9.59
C ALA A 70 -6.27 -22.05 8.89
N VAL A 71 -5.46 -21.25 9.59
CA VAL A 71 -4.80 -20.07 9.04
C VAL A 71 -3.48 -20.47 8.39
N HIS A 72 -3.35 -20.28 7.08
CA HIS A 72 -2.14 -20.52 6.30
C HIS A 72 -1.42 -19.23 5.93
N ALA A 73 -2.18 -18.14 5.79
CA ALA A 73 -1.68 -16.81 5.45
C ALA A 73 -2.42 -15.74 6.25
N VAL A 74 -1.81 -14.58 6.40
CA VAL A 74 -2.42 -13.42 7.03
C VAL A 74 -2.38 -12.21 6.12
N THR A 75 -3.42 -11.37 6.17
CA THR A 75 -3.41 -10.01 5.64
C THR A 75 -3.39 -9.03 6.80
N LEU A 76 -2.37 -8.13 6.82
CA LEU A 76 -2.19 -7.15 7.88
C LEU A 76 -2.85 -5.83 7.47
N GLY A 77 -4.02 -5.55 8.04
CA GLY A 77 -4.77 -4.30 7.90
C GLY A 77 -4.71 -3.42 9.14
N THR A 78 -3.62 -3.51 9.89
CA THR A 78 -3.35 -2.77 11.14
C THR A 78 -2.62 -1.46 10.88
N PRO A 79 -2.45 -0.57 11.87
CA PRO A 79 -1.56 0.58 11.77
C PRO A 79 -0.14 0.18 11.39
N ILE A 80 0.48 0.94 10.47
CA ILE A 80 1.77 0.61 9.83
C ILE A 80 2.89 0.35 10.84
N GLY A 81 2.91 1.09 11.96
CA GLY A 81 3.91 0.88 13.03
C GLY A 81 3.88 -0.49 13.70
N LEU A 82 2.84 -1.31 13.46
CA LEU A 82 2.73 -2.68 13.98
C LEU A 82 3.20 -3.74 12.98
N HIS A 83 3.33 -3.40 11.70
CA HIS A 83 3.56 -4.37 10.62
C HIS A 83 4.85 -5.17 10.79
N PHE A 84 5.94 -4.54 11.24
CA PHE A 84 7.21 -5.24 11.46
C PHE A 84 7.08 -6.35 12.51
N ALA A 85 6.58 -6.02 13.71
CA ALA A 85 6.44 -6.99 14.78
C ALA A 85 5.46 -8.11 14.42
N GLN A 86 4.32 -7.75 13.80
CA GLN A 86 3.32 -8.72 13.34
C GLN A 86 3.85 -9.60 12.21
N GLY A 87 4.59 -9.04 11.26
CA GLY A 87 5.23 -9.79 10.18
C GLY A 87 6.24 -10.81 10.70
N MET A 88 7.13 -10.41 11.62
CA MET A 88 8.09 -11.32 12.25
C MET A 88 7.41 -12.46 13.00
N ALA A 89 6.33 -12.17 13.72
CA ALA A 89 5.55 -13.21 14.42
C ALA A 89 4.87 -14.19 13.44
N ALA A 90 4.30 -13.68 12.33
CA ALA A 90 3.71 -14.51 11.29
C ALA A 90 4.76 -15.40 10.60
N ILE A 91 5.94 -14.87 10.28
CA ILE A 91 7.05 -15.65 9.71
C ILE A 91 7.47 -16.77 10.65
N LYS A 92 7.62 -16.46 11.94
CA LYS A 92 7.95 -17.47 12.97
C LYS A 92 6.90 -18.58 13.09
N ALA A 93 5.62 -18.23 12.85
CA ALA A 93 4.51 -19.18 12.80
C ALA A 93 4.35 -19.90 11.45
N GLY A 94 5.23 -19.62 10.46
CA GLY A 94 5.18 -20.22 9.13
C GLY A 94 4.02 -19.73 8.26
N LYS A 95 3.42 -18.57 8.56
CA LYS A 95 2.29 -18.04 7.82
C LYS A 95 2.77 -17.10 6.69
N HIS A 96 2.22 -17.25 5.48
CA HIS A 96 2.44 -16.31 4.38
C HIS A 96 1.80 -14.96 4.68
N ILE A 97 2.32 -13.86 4.12
CA ILE A 97 1.91 -12.52 4.55
C ILE A 97 1.61 -11.61 3.38
N HIS A 98 0.42 -11.01 3.41
CA HIS A 98 0.11 -9.80 2.67
C HIS A 98 0.21 -8.60 3.64
N PHE A 99 1.12 -7.68 3.34
CA PHE A 99 1.17 -6.38 4.01
C PHE A 99 0.28 -5.40 3.26
N ASN A 100 -0.72 -4.84 3.93
CA ASN A 100 -1.32 -3.62 3.40
C ASN A 100 -0.26 -2.51 3.37
N LYS A 101 -0.52 -1.45 2.64
CA LYS A 101 0.42 -0.33 2.51
C LYS A 101 0.48 0.46 3.84
N THR A 102 1.60 0.90 4.21
CA THR A 102 2.97 0.73 3.78
C THR A 102 3.58 -0.45 4.53
N MET A 103 4.47 -1.20 3.88
CA MET A 103 4.97 -2.48 4.42
C MET A 103 5.57 -2.35 5.82
N THR A 104 6.42 -1.35 6.04
CA THR A 104 7.10 -1.08 7.31
C THR A 104 7.32 0.41 7.49
N THR A 105 7.89 0.81 8.63
CA THR A 105 8.25 2.21 8.91
C THR A 105 9.69 2.55 8.57
N THR A 106 10.57 1.55 8.44
CA THR A 106 11.97 1.72 8.02
C THR A 106 12.39 0.66 6.99
N ALA A 107 13.39 0.99 6.18
CA ALA A 107 13.96 0.06 5.21
C ALA A 107 14.70 -1.12 5.88
N ASP A 108 15.24 -0.90 7.07
CA ASP A 108 15.88 -1.96 7.87
C ASP A 108 14.87 -3.01 8.34
N GLU A 109 13.72 -2.59 8.86
CA GLU A 109 12.61 -3.48 9.21
C GLU A 109 12.16 -4.32 8.00
N ALA A 110 12.01 -3.68 6.82
CA ALA A 110 11.66 -4.40 5.59
C ALA A 110 12.74 -5.41 5.19
N THR A 111 14.02 -5.07 5.33
CA THR A 111 15.13 -5.99 5.04
C THR A 111 15.09 -7.20 5.97
N GLN A 112 14.92 -6.99 7.27
CA GLN A 112 14.81 -8.09 8.25
C GLN A 112 13.63 -9.03 7.93
N LEU A 113 12.46 -8.48 7.53
CA LEU A 113 11.31 -9.29 7.14
C LEU A 113 11.59 -10.12 5.88
N ILE A 114 12.21 -9.52 4.86
CA ILE A 114 12.57 -10.22 3.61
C ILE A 114 13.52 -11.38 3.90
N ASP A 115 14.58 -11.12 4.68
CA ASP A 115 15.59 -12.13 5.00
C ASP A 115 15.00 -13.27 5.85
N ALA A 116 14.19 -12.94 6.86
CA ALA A 116 13.53 -13.92 7.71
C ALA A 116 12.52 -14.78 6.92
N ALA A 117 11.74 -14.17 6.02
CA ALA A 117 10.77 -14.85 5.18
C ALA A 117 11.46 -15.81 4.19
N ALA A 118 12.58 -15.38 3.59
CA ALA A 118 13.38 -16.22 2.71
C ALA A 118 13.93 -17.44 3.47
N ALA A 119 14.48 -17.24 4.67
CA ALA A 119 14.99 -18.33 5.50
C ALA A 119 13.90 -19.33 5.94
N ALA A 120 12.68 -18.84 6.18
CA ALA A 120 11.53 -19.67 6.59
C ALA A 120 10.71 -20.21 5.41
N ASN A 121 11.07 -19.89 4.14
CA ASN A 121 10.26 -20.18 2.95
C ASN A 121 8.82 -19.63 3.02
N VAL A 122 8.64 -18.48 3.67
CA VAL A 122 7.38 -17.75 3.76
C VAL A 122 7.28 -16.80 2.56
N LYS A 123 6.10 -16.69 1.97
CA LYS A 123 5.84 -15.77 0.85
C LYS A 123 5.36 -14.43 1.39
N LEU A 124 5.89 -13.34 0.81
CA LEU A 124 5.51 -11.97 1.11
C LEU A 124 4.94 -11.30 -0.12
N VAL A 125 3.85 -10.56 0.05
CA VAL A 125 3.31 -9.61 -0.92
C VAL A 125 3.07 -8.29 -0.19
N ALA A 126 3.47 -7.17 -0.79
CA ALA A 126 3.36 -5.85 -0.18
C ALA A 126 2.59 -4.88 -1.09
N SER A 127 1.44 -4.40 -0.60
CA SER A 127 0.69 -3.30 -1.24
C SER A 127 1.49 -1.98 -1.23
N PRO A 128 1.21 -1.07 -2.19
CA PRO A 128 0.24 -1.20 -3.25
C PRO A 128 0.85 -1.82 -4.51
N GLY A 129 0.14 -2.76 -5.10
CA GLY A 129 0.52 -3.47 -6.32
C GLY A 129 0.37 -2.61 -7.58
N GLN A 130 1.00 -1.43 -7.64
CA GLN A 130 0.83 -0.49 -8.76
C GLN A 130 1.25 -1.05 -10.11
N MET A 131 2.22 -1.96 -10.14
CA MET A 131 2.68 -2.59 -11.37
C MET A 131 1.85 -3.83 -11.79
N ILE A 132 0.85 -4.23 -11.03
CA ILE A 132 -0.19 -5.17 -11.49
C ILE A 132 -1.04 -4.51 -12.59
N ARG A 133 -1.24 -3.20 -12.52
CA ARG A 133 -2.19 -2.44 -13.35
C ARG A 133 -1.75 -2.35 -14.80
N PRO A 134 -2.62 -2.73 -15.76
CA PRO A 134 -2.32 -2.67 -17.19
C PRO A 134 -1.87 -1.29 -17.68
N ALA A 135 -2.46 -0.23 -17.14
CA ALA A 135 -2.10 1.16 -17.47
C ALA A 135 -0.63 1.47 -17.15
N ASN A 136 -0.17 1.12 -15.94
CA ASN A 136 1.20 1.38 -15.52
C ASN A 136 2.21 0.53 -16.31
N LYS A 137 1.89 -0.73 -16.60
CA LYS A 137 2.68 -1.59 -17.48
C LYS A 137 2.79 -0.97 -18.89
N ARG A 138 1.67 -0.48 -19.44
CA ARG A 138 1.64 0.17 -20.74
C ARG A 138 2.50 1.44 -20.79
N ILE A 139 2.40 2.30 -19.79
CA ILE A 139 3.20 3.53 -19.68
C ILE A 139 4.69 3.19 -19.56
N ARG A 140 5.04 2.22 -18.71
CA ARG A 140 6.43 1.75 -18.56
C ARG A 140 6.99 1.29 -19.90
N LYS A 141 6.23 0.48 -20.64
CA LYS A 141 6.64 0.03 -21.97
C LYS A 141 6.83 1.20 -22.94
N MET A 142 5.90 2.15 -23.00
CA MET A 142 6.01 3.32 -23.88
C MET A 142 7.26 4.15 -23.58
N ILE A 143 7.58 4.37 -22.29
CA ILE A 143 8.79 5.09 -21.90
C ILE A 143 10.05 4.31 -22.27
N ALA A 144 10.07 3.00 -22.04
CA ALA A 144 11.18 2.12 -22.42
C ALA A 144 11.38 2.08 -23.94
N ASP A 145 10.30 2.11 -24.73
CA ASP A 145 10.34 2.18 -26.19
C ASP A 145 10.79 3.57 -26.72
N GLY A 146 11.03 4.54 -25.81
CA GLY A 146 11.58 5.87 -26.15
C GLY A 146 10.57 6.85 -26.75
N VAL A 147 9.24 6.67 -26.53
CA VAL A 147 8.22 7.59 -27.07
C VAL A 147 8.35 9.02 -26.54
N LEU A 148 8.89 9.19 -25.32
CA LEU A 148 9.17 10.49 -24.73
C LEU A 148 10.58 11.03 -25.09
N GLY A 149 11.40 10.26 -25.82
CA GLY A 149 12.80 10.60 -26.03
C GLY A 149 13.59 10.49 -24.73
N GLN A 150 14.43 11.48 -24.42
CA GLN A 150 15.11 11.55 -23.13
C GLN A 150 14.12 12.05 -22.08
N LEU A 151 13.87 11.26 -21.05
CA LEU A 151 13.05 11.68 -19.92
C LEU A 151 13.79 12.80 -19.15
N ALA A 152 13.11 13.91 -18.89
CA ALA A 152 13.64 15.02 -18.13
C ALA A 152 13.09 15.05 -16.71
N TRP A 153 11.77 14.96 -16.55
CA TRP A 153 11.16 14.96 -15.23
C TRP A 153 9.82 14.22 -15.20
N ALA A 154 9.40 13.88 -14.00
CA ALA A 154 8.09 13.31 -13.70
C ALA A 154 7.48 14.01 -12.49
N ALA A 155 6.18 13.85 -12.28
CA ALA A 155 5.49 14.39 -11.12
C ALA A 155 4.39 13.46 -10.64
N THR A 156 4.20 13.42 -9.32
CA THR A 156 3.05 12.79 -8.65
C THR A 156 2.88 13.38 -7.26
N GLY A 157 1.76 13.06 -6.60
CA GLY A 157 1.57 13.45 -5.22
C GLY A 157 0.19 13.06 -4.69
N ALA A 158 -0.01 13.31 -3.40
CA ALA A 158 -1.27 13.10 -2.71
C ALA A 158 -1.58 14.30 -1.80
N ALA A 159 -2.74 14.90 -2.00
CA ALA A 159 -3.26 16.01 -1.18
C ALA A 159 -4.78 15.90 -1.08
N PHE A 160 -5.24 15.00 -0.22
CA PHE A 160 -6.66 14.70 -0.03
C PHE A 160 -7.24 15.35 1.24
N GLY A 161 -6.48 16.23 1.89
CA GLY A 161 -6.89 16.91 3.13
C GLY A 161 -7.09 15.91 4.26
N ASP A 162 -8.20 16.04 4.95
CA ASP A 162 -8.59 15.27 6.14
C ASP A 162 -9.51 14.08 5.82
N TYR A 163 -9.48 13.55 4.59
CA TYR A 163 -10.37 12.49 4.11
C TYR A 163 -10.51 11.31 5.08
N HIS A 164 -9.43 10.96 5.78
CA HIS A 164 -9.37 9.86 6.74
C HIS A 164 -10.25 10.08 7.98
N GLU A 165 -10.70 11.31 8.23
CA GLU A 165 -11.64 11.64 9.30
C GLU A 165 -13.11 11.38 8.87
N HIS A 166 -13.37 11.31 7.57
CA HIS A 166 -14.71 11.27 6.97
C HIS A 166 -15.07 9.93 6.32
N GLU A 167 -14.27 8.89 6.48
CA GLU A 167 -14.62 7.54 6.00
C GLU A 167 -15.88 7.01 6.68
N GLY A 168 -16.70 6.25 5.95
CA GLY A 168 -17.98 5.74 6.43
C GLY A 168 -17.94 4.90 7.70
N VAL A 169 -16.77 4.37 8.05
CA VAL A 169 -16.52 3.58 9.28
C VAL A 169 -16.15 4.44 10.49
N ARG A 170 -16.24 5.78 10.41
CA ARG A 170 -15.82 6.73 11.46
C ARG A 170 -16.98 7.29 12.29
N SER A 171 -18.21 7.29 11.74
CA SER A 171 -19.34 8.05 12.30
C SER A 171 -20.45 7.21 12.92
N GLY A 172 -20.31 5.89 12.93
CA GLY A 172 -21.29 5.00 13.53
C GLY A 172 -21.16 4.88 15.05
N THR A 173 -22.06 4.12 15.65
CA THR A 173 -22.12 3.90 17.11
C THR A 173 -21.69 2.50 17.53
N ASP A 174 -21.60 1.56 16.58
CA ASP A 174 -21.15 0.22 16.85
C ASP A 174 -19.62 0.05 16.66
N VAL A 175 -19.09 -1.06 17.13
CA VAL A 175 -17.65 -1.32 17.17
C VAL A 175 -17.00 -1.44 15.78
N LEU A 176 -17.76 -1.69 14.72
CA LEU A 176 -17.29 -1.78 13.32
C LEU A 176 -17.42 -0.46 12.56
N SER A 177 -18.17 0.49 13.07
CA SER A 177 -18.45 1.77 12.41
C SER A 177 -17.94 3.00 13.18
N ASN A 178 -17.26 2.81 14.32
CA ASN A 178 -16.65 3.86 15.13
C ASN A 178 -15.14 3.64 15.28
N ILE A 179 -14.42 3.67 14.16
CA ILE A 179 -12.99 3.38 14.11
C ILE A 179 -12.19 4.69 14.18
N ASN A 180 -11.36 4.82 15.22
CA ASN A 180 -10.57 6.02 15.48
C ASN A 180 -9.43 6.17 14.46
N PRO A 181 -9.29 7.34 13.76
CA PRO A 181 -8.23 7.59 12.79
C PRO A 181 -6.92 8.12 13.41
N ALA A 182 -6.81 8.28 14.71
CA ALA A 182 -5.71 9.03 15.34
C ALA A 182 -4.30 8.50 15.01
N TRP A 183 -4.14 7.24 14.61
CA TRP A 183 -2.85 6.69 14.21
C TRP A 183 -2.30 7.36 12.92
N TYR A 184 -3.15 7.89 12.04
CA TYR A 184 -2.70 8.62 10.84
C TYR A 184 -1.88 9.87 11.17
N TRP A 185 -2.03 10.42 12.36
CA TRP A 185 -1.37 11.64 12.80
C TRP A 185 -0.14 11.40 13.68
N ARG A 186 0.19 10.11 13.92
CA ARG A 186 1.22 9.73 14.90
C ARG A 186 2.38 8.97 14.26
N LYS A 187 3.60 9.29 14.70
CA LYS A 187 4.78 8.45 14.46
C LYS A 187 4.75 7.22 15.38
N PRO A 188 5.28 6.06 14.93
CA PRO A 188 5.76 5.77 13.58
C PRO A 188 4.62 5.40 12.61
N GLY A 189 4.81 5.68 11.32
CA GLY A 189 3.95 5.19 10.24
C GLY A 189 2.74 6.05 9.90
N GLY A 190 2.46 7.13 10.63
CA GLY A 190 1.47 8.14 10.25
C GLY A 190 2.03 9.14 9.24
N GLY A 191 1.16 10.00 8.73
CA GLY A 191 1.47 11.04 7.76
C GLY A 191 1.19 10.66 6.32
N PRO A 192 1.06 11.68 5.44
CA PRO A 192 0.63 11.50 4.06
C PRO A 192 1.60 10.69 3.21
N LEU A 193 2.90 10.66 3.53
CA LEU A 193 3.86 9.88 2.74
C LEU A 193 3.60 8.38 2.89
N TYR A 194 3.41 7.90 4.12
CA TYR A 194 3.11 6.49 4.39
C TYR A 194 1.70 6.12 3.95
N ASP A 195 0.74 7.04 4.06
CA ASP A 195 -0.66 6.69 3.81
C ASP A 195 -1.03 6.75 2.33
N MET A 196 -0.82 7.87 1.65
CA MET A 196 -1.33 8.07 0.29
C MET A 196 -0.25 8.30 -0.76
N THR A 197 0.84 9.02 -0.43
CA THR A 197 1.90 9.31 -1.39
C THR A 197 2.65 8.04 -1.82
N VAL A 198 2.65 7.03 -0.98
CA VAL A 198 3.19 5.69 -1.25
C VAL A 198 2.69 5.10 -2.58
N TYR A 199 1.44 5.34 -2.98
CA TYR A 199 0.90 4.89 -4.27
C TYR A 199 1.65 5.53 -5.45
N GLY A 200 1.82 6.84 -5.40
CA GLY A 200 2.57 7.57 -6.43
C GLY A 200 4.04 7.16 -6.49
N LEU A 201 4.67 6.92 -5.33
CA LEU A 201 6.05 6.44 -5.25
C LEU A 201 6.21 5.05 -5.87
N HIS A 202 5.31 4.11 -5.57
CA HIS A 202 5.30 2.79 -6.22
C HIS A 202 5.09 2.89 -7.74
N THR A 203 4.23 3.80 -8.19
CA THR A 203 4.01 4.02 -9.62
C THR A 203 5.26 4.57 -10.29
N LEU A 204 5.86 5.64 -9.73
CA LEU A 204 7.08 6.24 -10.29
C LEU A 204 8.23 5.25 -10.36
N THR A 205 8.53 4.60 -9.24
CA THR A 205 9.66 3.66 -9.16
C THR A 205 9.38 2.38 -9.96
N GLY A 206 8.14 1.92 -10.01
CA GLY A 206 7.74 0.78 -10.85
C GLY A 206 7.91 1.06 -12.34
N ILE A 207 7.66 2.29 -12.80
CA ILE A 207 7.79 2.70 -14.19
C ILE A 207 9.23 3.08 -14.54
N LEU A 208 9.92 3.86 -13.70
CA LEU A 208 11.24 4.43 -13.98
C LEU A 208 12.41 3.58 -13.44
N GLY A 209 12.11 2.60 -12.60
CA GLY A 209 13.12 1.87 -11.84
C GLY A 209 13.47 2.54 -10.50
N PRO A 210 14.46 2.01 -9.76
CA PRO A 210 14.82 2.53 -8.44
C PRO A 210 15.40 3.94 -8.52
N ALA A 211 14.96 4.82 -7.62
CA ALA A 211 15.56 6.13 -7.41
C ALA A 211 16.92 6.00 -6.72
N ARG A 212 17.80 6.98 -6.89
CA ARG A 212 19.18 6.99 -6.38
C ARG A 212 19.37 7.94 -5.20
N ARG A 213 18.66 9.06 -5.21
CA ARG A 213 18.78 10.11 -4.19
C ARG A 213 17.45 10.81 -4.01
N VAL A 214 17.26 11.39 -2.82
CA VAL A 214 16.12 12.23 -2.49
C VAL A 214 16.58 13.47 -1.74
N THR A 215 15.96 14.61 -2.05
CA THR A 215 16.00 15.83 -1.23
C THR A 215 14.58 16.25 -0.92
N ALA A 216 14.33 16.83 0.26
CA ALA A 216 12.97 17.16 0.69
C ALA A 216 12.94 18.32 1.69
N MET A 217 11.77 18.96 1.76
CA MET A 217 11.30 19.75 2.90
C MET A 217 10.11 19.02 3.51
N SER A 218 10.07 18.90 4.83
CA SER A 218 9.03 18.20 5.55
C SER A 218 8.77 18.84 6.91
N GLY A 219 7.55 18.74 7.41
CA GLY A 219 7.21 19.27 8.71
C GLY A 219 5.76 19.01 9.12
N VAL A 220 5.46 19.35 10.38
CA VAL A 220 4.14 19.26 10.98
C VAL A 220 3.48 20.64 10.94
N GLY A 221 2.53 20.84 10.05
CA GLY A 221 1.75 22.07 9.93
C GLY A 221 0.60 22.13 10.93
N ILE A 222 -0.09 21.00 11.16
CA ILE A 222 -1.24 20.89 12.06
C ILE A 222 -0.84 20.03 13.26
N LYS A 223 -0.64 20.66 14.43
CA LYS A 223 -0.10 20.01 15.63
C LYS A 223 -1.13 19.25 16.45
N GLU A 224 -2.40 19.55 16.27
CA GLU A 224 -3.52 18.90 16.96
C GLU A 224 -4.68 18.74 15.98
N ARG A 225 -5.36 17.60 16.04
CA ARG A 225 -6.53 17.30 15.21
C ARG A 225 -7.67 16.84 16.08
N GLU A 226 -8.89 17.22 15.70
CA GLU A 226 -10.09 16.83 16.41
C GLU A 226 -10.71 15.58 15.79
N PHE A 227 -11.14 14.65 16.61
CA PHE A 227 -12.03 13.57 16.20
C PHE A 227 -13.07 13.30 17.28
N GLN A 228 -14.35 13.42 16.93
CA GLN A 228 -15.51 13.21 17.81
C GLN A 228 -15.42 14.01 19.13
N GLY A 229 -15.10 15.29 19.04
CA GLY A 229 -15.01 16.19 20.18
C GLY A 229 -13.77 16.02 21.06
N LYS A 230 -12.83 15.14 20.67
CA LYS A 230 -11.57 14.93 21.38
C LYS A 230 -10.39 15.39 20.54
N MET A 231 -9.49 16.17 21.16
CA MET A 231 -8.24 16.60 20.53
C MET A 231 -7.17 15.50 20.65
N TYR A 232 -6.47 15.29 19.56
CA TYR A 232 -5.34 14.35 19.45
C TYR A 232 -4.09 15.09 18.99
N PRO A 233 -2.94 14.89 19.64
CA PRO A 233 -1.69 15.48 19.19
C PRO A 233 -1.27 14.85 17.86
N SER A 234 -0.66 15.66 16.97
CA SER A 234 -0.10 15.23 15.70
C SER A 234 1.42 15.47 15.72
N ASP A 235 2.20 14.40 15.53
CA ASP A 235 3.65 14.44 15.45
C ASP A 235 4.19 13.82 14.14
N ALA A 236 3.32 13.22 13.33
CA ALA A 236 3.65 12.81 11.98
C ALA A 236 3.70 14.04 11.06
N ASP A 237 4.74 14.13 10.23
CA ASP A 237 4.87 15.20 9.24
C ASP A 237 3.68 15.14 8.28
N ASP A 238 2.94 16.22 8.18
CA ASP A 238 1.70 16.31 7.41
C ASP A 238 1.82 17.14 6.12
N ASN A 239 3.02 17.66 5.87
CA ASN A 239 3.31 18.45 4.66
C ASN A 239 4.75 18.19 4.21
N THR A 240 4.91 17.49 3.09
CA THR A 240 6.22 17.12 2.54
C THR A 240 6.28 17.38 1.04
N LEU A 241 7.39 17.97 0.62
CA LEU A 241 7.75 18.21 -0.76
C LEU A 241 9.13 17.62 -1.05
N MET A 242 9.25 16.74 -2.05
CA MET A 242 10.51 16.08 -2.35
C MET A 242 10.83 16.06 -3.84
N VAL A 243 12.13 15.94 -4.15
CA VAL A 243 12.65 15.66 -5.49
C VAL A 243 13.46 14.36 -5.43
N LEU A 244 13.12 13.44 -6.32
CA LEU A 244 13.83 12.17 -6.54
C LEU A 244 14.75 12.28 -7.75
N ASP A 245 15.92 11.67 -7.66
CA ASP A 245 16.89 11.54 -8.76
C ASP A 245 16.95 10.09 -9.22
N PHE A 246 16.58 9.85 -10.47
CA PHE A 246 16.66 8.52 -11.12
C PHE A 246 17.95 8.30 -11.91
N GLY A 247 18.85 9.31 -11.94
CA GLY A 247 20.06 9.31 -12.75
C GLY A 247 19.83 9.86 -14.16
N GLY A 248 20.94 10.11 -14.90
CA GLY A 248 20.85 10.63 -16.25
C GLY A 248 20.15 12.00 -16.37
N ALA A 249 20.09 12.79 -15.28
CA ALA A 249 19.34 14.03 -15.15
C ALA A 249 17.80 13.86 -15.29
N ALA A 250 17.27 12.68 -14.99
CA ALA A 250 15.83 12.46 -14.84
C ALA A 250 15.42 12.65 -13.38
N PHE A 251 14.52 13.58 -13.12
CA PHE A 251 14.07 13.93 -11.78
C PHE A 251 12.56 13.72 -11.65
N ALA A 252 12.08 13.46 -10.42
CA ALA A 252 10.66 13.50 -10.14
C ALA A 252 10.34 14.40 -8.96
N PHE A 253 9.31 15.21 -9.15
CA PHE A 253 8.70 16.03 -8.12
C PHE A 253 7.57 15.24 -7.46
N VAL A 254 7.60 15.15 -6.13
CA VAL A 254 6.60 14.43 -5.35
C VAL A 254 6.18 15.26 -4.15
N TYR A 255 4.89 15.33 -3.89
CA TYR A 255 4.37 15.97 -2.68
C TYR A 255 3.38 15.05 -1.94
N GLY A 256 3.28 15.25 -0.63
CA GLY A 256 2.30 14.61 0.22
C GLY A 256 1.84 15.54 1.33
N THR A 257 0.53 15.77 1.46
CA THR A 257 0.00 16.64 2.51
C THR A 257 -1.38 16.19 3.00
N PHE A 258 -1.60 16.32 4.32
CA PHE A 258 -2.89 16.31 4.98
C PHE A 258 -3.36 17.73 5.35
N ALA A 259 -2.54 18.76 5.10
CA ALA A 259 -2.83 20.14 5.48
C ALA A 259 -3.68 20.91 4.44
N GLY A 260 -4.08 20.25 3.37
CA GLY A 260 -4.90 20.87 2.32
C GLY A 260 -5.14 19.94 1.15
N THR A 261 -5.80 20.45 0.12
CA THR A 261 -6.11 19.73 -1.11
C THR A 261 -5.40 20.36 -2.29
N LEU A 262 -4.86 19.52 -3.18
CA LEU A 262 -4.26 19.93 -4.43
C LEU A 262 -4.60 18.88 -5.49
N THR A 263 -5.22 19.29 -6.59
CA THR A 263 -5.65 18.39 -7.66
C THR A 263 -4.61 18.21 -8.77
N ALA A 264 -3.66 19.14 -8.88
CA ALA A 264 -2.58 19.04 -9.87
C ALA A 264 -1.60 17.92 -9.47
N PHE A 265 -1.07 17.23 -10.47
CA PHE A 265 -0.07 16.17 -10.32
C PHE A 265 -0.49 14.95 -9.46
N GLY A 266 -1.75 14.83 -9.06
CA GLY A 266 -2.23 13.64 -8.33
C GLY A 266 -2.06 12.35 -9.12
N GLN A 267 -2.21 12.40 -10.45
CA GLN A 267 -1.86 11.31 -11.35
C GLN A 267 -0.40 11.44 -11.78
N PRO A 268 0.36 10.31 -11.87
CA PRO A 268 1.72 10.34 -12.38
C PRO A 268 1.79 10.95 -13.79
N SER A 269 2.76 11.84 -13.98
CA SER A 269 3.00 12.53 -15.24
C SER A 269 4.48 12.46 -15.59
N PHE A 270 4.79 12.27 -16.88
CA PHE A 270 6.14 12.04 -17.38
C PHE A 270 6.41 12.98 -18.55
N TYR A 271 7.55 13.66 -18.56
CA TYR A 271 7.91 14.70 -19.51
C TYR A 271 9.31 14.43 -20.06
N GLY A 272 9.42 14.41 -21.38
CA GLY A 272 10.67 14.16 -22.08
C GLY A 272 10.83 15.06 -23.30
N THR A 273 11.92 14.90 -24.02
CA THR A 273 12.30 15.75 -25.16
C THR A 273 11.38 15.60 -26.37
N LYS A 274 10.52 14.57 -26.42
CA LYS A 274 9.56 14.33 -27.52
C LYS A 274 8.10 14.43 -27.08
N GLY A 275 7.84 14.86 -25.84
CA GLY A 275 6.48 15.06 -25.36
C GLY A 275 6.24 14.62 -23.93
N SER A 276 4.98 14.36 -23.59
CA SER A 276 4.56 14.03 -22.24
C SER A 276 3.51 12.92 -22.21
N ILE A 277 3.47 12.22 -21.09
CA ILE A 277 2.37 11.35 -20.70
C ILE A 277 1.77 11.91 -19.40
N THR A 278 0.48 12.22 -19.38
CA THR A 278 -0.26 12.66 -18.20
C THR A 278 -1.51 11.79 -18.04
N GLY A 279 -1.54 10.98 -17.00
CA GLY A 279 -2.57 9.98 -16.90
C GLY A 279 -2.54 9.02 -18.10
N LEU A 280 -3.68 8.83 -18.77
CA LEU A 280 -3.79 8.06 -20.02
C LEU A 280 -3.79 8.94 -21.27
N ASP A 281 -3.08 10.06 -21.25
CA ASP A 281 -2.89 10.92 -22.40
C ASP A 281 -1.41 11.01 -22.77
N HIS A 282 -1.10 10.80 -24.06
CA HIS A 282 0.22 11.01 -24.65
C HIS A 282 0.11 12.10 -25.72
N ASN A 283 0.62 13.29 -25.44
CA ASN A 283 0.61 14.43 -26.37
C ASN A 283 -0.79 14.77 -26.93
N GLY A 284 -1.84 14.72 -26.09
CA GLY A 284 -3.23 14.96 -26.50
C GLY A 284 -3.92 13.76 -27.13
N GLN A 285 -3.28 12.59 -27.17
CA GLN A 285 -3.86 11.36 -27.67
C GLN A 285 -4.06 10.35 -26.53
N LYS A 286 -5.28 9.81 -26.46
CA LYS A 286 -5.61 8.81 -25.45
C LYS A 286 -4.77 7.54 -25.64
N ILE A 287 -4.17 7.07 -24.54
CA ILE A 287 -3.48 5.78 -24.50
C ILE A 287 -4.53 4.69 -24.33
N GLU A 288 -4.63 3.82 -25.31
CA GLU A 288 -5.50 2.65 -25.22
C GLU A 288 -4.84 1.58 -24.35
N VAL A 289 -5.60 1.09 -23.36
CA VAL A 289 -5.21 0.03 -22.45
C VAL A 289 -6.33 -1.01 -22.45
N ALA A 290 -6.02 -2.23 -22.86
CA ALA A 290 -6.96 -3.33 -22.75
C ALA A 290 -7.25 -3.59 -21.28
N ASP A 291 -8.52 -3.82 -20.96
CA ASP A 291 -8.98 -4.17 -19.61
C ASP A 291 -8.57 -3.18 -18.49
N ALA A 292 -8.23 -1.95 -18.82
CA ALA A 292 -8.09 -0.88 -17.84
C ALA A 292 -9.49 -0.55 -17.31
N GLY A 293 -9.88 -1.04 -16.16
CA GLY A 293 -11.13 -0.69 -15.52
C GLY A 293 -11.50 0.80 -15.63
N MET A 294 -12.61 1.24 -15.12
CA MET A 294 -13.13 2.62 -15.30
C MET A 294 -12.18 3.73 -14.81
N HIS A 295 -11.13 3.41 -14.07
CA HIS A 295 -10.18 4.37 -13.50
C HIS A 295 -8.72 4.03 -13.84
N PHE A 296 -7.92 5.04 -14.15
CA PHE A 296 -6.47 4.93 -14.43
C PHE A 296 -5.70 4.16 -13.33
N PHE A 297 -6.06 4.38 -12.07
CA PHE A 297 -5.53 3.66 -10.91
C PHE A 297 -6.41 2.48 -10.50
N GLY A 298 -7.46 2.20 -11.27
CA GLY A 298 -8.41 1.15 -10.95
C GLY A 298 -7.76 -0.23 -10.89
N PRO A 299 -8.19 -1.10 -9.98
CA PRO A 299 -7.77 -2.48 -9.93
C PRO A 299 -8.22 -3.20 -11.21
N HIS A 300 -7.46 -4.25 -11.56
CA HIS A 300 -7.83 -5.16 -12.65
C HIS A 300 -8.63 -6.34 -12.10
N VAL A 301 -9.72 -6.06 -11.41
CA VAL A 301 -10.66 -7.05 -10.90
C VAL A 301 -11.98 -6.95 -11.63
N VAL A 302 -12.72 -8.05 -11.69
CA VAL A 302 -13.96 -8.17 -12.45
C VAL A 302 -15.16 -8.52 -11.54
N GLY A 303 -16.36 -8.42 -12.10
CA GLY A 303 -17.58 -8.80 -11.43
C GLY A 303 -17.87 -7.91 -10.22
N LYS A 304 -18.46 -8.51 -9.19
CA LYS A 304 -18.89 -7.81 -7.98
C LYS A 304 -17.74 -7.11 -7.25
N HIS A 305 -16.53 -7.67 -7.29
CA HIS A 305 -15.36 -7.07 -6.65
C HIS A 305 -14.99 -5.69 -7.23
N ALA A 306 -15.22 -5.48 -8.54
CA ALA A 306 -14.94 -4.20 -9.18
C ALA A 306 -15.90 -3.07 -8.75
N GLU A 307 -17.06 -3.42 -8.21
CA GLU A 307 -18.08 -2.48 -7.72
C GLU A 307 -17.95 -2.18 -6.22
N MET A 308 -17.05 -2.90 -5.53
CA MET A 308 -16.87 -2.78 -4.08
C MET A 308 -15.72 -1.81 -3.76
N GLU A 309 -15.74 -1.27 -2.54
CA GLU A 309 -14.66 -0.42 -2.04
C GLU A 309 -13.33 -1.20 -1.94
N GLU A 310 -12.22 -0.49 -2.04
CA GLU A 310 -10.86 -1.02 -1.84
C GLU A 310 -10.51 -2.27 -2.69
N ALA A 311 -11.16 -2.43 -3.84
CA ALA A 311 -10.95 -3.55 -4.77
C ALA A 311 -9.46 -3.75 -5.13
N HIS A 312 -8.64 -2.68 -5.09
CA HIS A 312 -7.22 -2.74 -5.33
C HIS A 312 -6.43 -3.49 -4.23
N VAL A 313 -6.86 -3.39 -2.98
CA VAL A 313 -6.23 -4.15 -1.88
C VAL A 313 -6.63 -5.62 -1.95
N PHE A 314 -7.88 -5.91 -2.32
CA PHE A 314 -8.30 -7.28 -2.61
C PHE A 314 -7.46 -7.90 -3.73
N GLU A 315 -7.20 -7.16 -4.81
CA GLU A 315 -6.32 -7.61 -5.90
C GLU A 315 -4.93 -7.97 -5.38
N ASP A 316 -4.34 -7.14 -4.49
CA ASP A 316 -3.04 -7.41 -3.87
C ASP A 316 -3.08 -8.66 -2.97
N ILE A 317 -4.17 -8.87 -2.20
CA ILE A 317 -4.37 -10.08 -1.40
C ILE A 317 -4.38 -11.33 -2.29
N MET A 318 -5.07 -11.26 -3.44
CA MET A 318 -5.14 -12.38 -4.38
C MET A 318 -3.79 -12.68 -5.04
N GLN A 319 -2.87 -11.70 -5.16
CA GLN A 319 -1.49 -11.94 -5.56
C GLN A 319 -0.75 -12.86 -4.55
N LEU A 320 -1.01 -12.70 -3.25
CA LEU A 320 -0.45 -13.61 -2.25
C LEU A 320 -1.03 -15.02 -2.40
N VAL A 321 -2.33 -15.13 -2.68
CA VAL A 321 -3.00 -16.42 -2.87
C VAL A 321 -2.35 -17.18 -4.04
N ASP A 322 -2.15 -16.52 -5.18
CA ASP A 322 -1.54 -17.11 -6.37
C ASP A 322 -0.06 -17.47 -6.15
N LEU A 323 0.69 -16.59 -5.49
CA LEU A 323 2.09 -16.85 -5.15
C LEU A 323 2.24 -18.03 -4.18
N ALA A 324 1.40 -18.12 -3.17
CA ALA A 324 1.50 -19.16 -2.14
C ALA A 324 1.01 -20.54 -2.63
N ARG A 325 -0.06 -20.57 -3.45
CA ARG A 325 -0.65 -21.82 -3.94
C ARG A 325 0.04 -22.36 -5.17
N GLU A 326 0.37 -21.48 -6.11
CA GLU A 326 0.76 -21.85 -7.48
C GLU A 326 2.19 -21.42 -7.84
N GLY A 327 2.80 -20.57 -6.97
CA GLY A 327 4.13 -20.03 -7.22
C GLY A 327 4.16 -18.97 -8.33
N ILE A 328 3.01 -18.38 -8.67
CA ILE A 328 2.93 -17.33 -9.69
C ILE A 328 3.61 -16.06 -9.14
N PRO A 329 4.64 -15.55 -9.84
CA PRO A 329 5.32 -14.34 -9.41
C PRO A 329 4.40 -13.12 -9.43
N THR A 330 4.60 -12.20 -8.49
CA THR A 330 3.86 -10.94 -8.42
C THR A 330 4.79 -9.74 -8.59
N PRO A 331 4.38 -8.63 -9.24
CA PRO A 331 5.11 -7.38 -9.21
C PRO A 331 4.96 -6.58 -7.91
N ALA A 332 4.08 -7.00 -6.99
CA ALA A 332 3.90 -6.42 -5.66
C ALA A 332 4.92 -7.01 -4.66
N THR A 333 6.21 -6.88 -4.96
CA THR A 333 7.30 -7.50 -4.20
C THR A 333 7.65 -6.72 -2.95
N ALA A 334 8.12 -7.41 -1.91
CA ALA A 334 8.61 -6.80 -0.70
C ALA A 334 9.87 -5.94 -0.93
N GLU A 335 10.72 -6.30 -1.91
CA GLU A 335 11.92 -5.53 -2.29
C GLU A 335 11.55 -4.18 -2.90
N HIS A 336 10.51 -4.12 -3.74
CA HIS A 336 10.01 -2.84 -4.25
C HIS A 336 9.43 -1.98 -3.11
N ALA A 337 8.63 -2.58 -2.24
CA ALA A 337 8.08 -1.89 -1.07
C ALA A 337 9.18 -1.38 -0.14
N ARG A 338 10.24 -2.16 0.13
CA ARG A 338 11.42 -1.73 0.89
C ARG A 338 12.06 -0.48 0.29
N HIS A 339 12.23 -0.43 -1.03
CA HIS A 339 12.81 0.74 -1.70
C HIS A 339 11.95 1.99 -1.53
N VAL A 340 10.62 1.84 -1.64
CA VAL A 340 9.70 2.96 -1.40
C VAL A 340 9.71 3.41 0.05
N VAL A 341 9.80 2.48 1.01
CA VAL A 341 9.97 2.82 2.44
C VAL A 341 11.26 3.60 2.66
N GLU A 342 12.38 3.20 2.04
CA GLU A 342 13.65 3.95 2.13
C GLU A 342 13.50 5.38 1.58
N ILE A 343 12.78 5.57 0.46
CA ILE A 343 12.51 6.91 -0.08
C ILE A 343 11.77 7.77 0.94
N ILE A 344 10.74 7.24 1.61
CA ILE A 344 9.97 7.97 2.62
C ILE A 344 10.85 8.32 3.83
N GLU A 345 11.57 7.36 4.37
CA GLU A 345 12.49 7.55 5.49
C GLU A 345 13.58 8.58 5.16
N ALA A 346 14.18 8.46 3.97
CA ALA A 346 15.21 9.38 3.52
C ALA A 346 14.66 10.78 3.21
N ALA A 347 13.41 10.92 2.78
CA ALA A 347 12.76 12.21 2.59
C ALA A 347 12.60 12.95 3.93
N TYR A 348 12.16 12.27 4.98
CA TYR A 348 12.08 12.86 6.32
C TYR A 348 13.46 13.27 6.83
N ARG A 349 14.47 12.39 6.68
CA ARG A 349 15.86 12.71 7.06
C ARG A 349 16.44 13.88 6.25
N ALA A 350 16.08 14.00 4.95
CA ALA A 350 16.46 15.16 4.15
C ALA A 350 15.82 16.46 4.66
N GLY A 351 14.55 16.41 5.05
CA GLY A 351 13.83 17.54 5.66
C GLY A 351 14.44 18.00 6.99
N GLU A 352 14.84 17.05 7.84
CA GLU A 352 15.47 17.33 9.13
C GLU A 352 16.91 17.89 8.99
N THR A 353 17.70 17.35 8.06
CA THR A 353 19.13 17.70 7.93
C THR A 353 19.39 18.82 6.91
N GLY A 354 18.45 19.09 6.02
CA GLY A 354 18.64 19.97 4.86
C GLY A 354 19.61 19.40 3.80
N GLN A 355 19.91 18.09 3.87
CA GLN A 355 20.87 17.43 2.98
C GLN A 355 20.21 16.39 2.10
N THR A 356 20.65 16.30 0.84
CA THR A 356 20.28 15.21 -0.06
C THR A 356 20.72 13.87 0.51
N GLN A 357 19.84 12.89 0.51
CA GLN A 357 20.08 11.52 0.96
C GLN A 357 20.33 10.60 -0.23
N THR A 358 21.34 9.74 -0.12
CA THR A 358 21.59 8.65 -1.08
C THR A 358 20.78 7.43 -0.65
N LEU A 359 20.11 6.79 -1.60
CA LEU A 359 19.35 5.56 -1.39
C LEU A 359 20.28 4.36 -1.66
N VAL A 360 20.19 3.35 -0.81
CA VAL A 360 21.07 2.17 -0.88
C VAL A 360 20.31 0.89 -1.28
N THR A 361 19.00 0.87 -1.09
CA THR A 361 18.19 -0.27 -1.54
C THR A 361 17.91 -0.19 -3.03
N SER A 362 17.60 -1.33 -3.61
CA SER A 362 17.21 -1.45 -5.01
C SER A 362 16.25 -2.63 -5.15
N PHE A 363 15.63 -2.74 -6.32
CA PHE A 363 14.80 -3.87 -6.68
C PHE A 363 14.89 -4.12 -8.19
N VAL A 364 14.61 -5.35 -8.60
CA VAL A 364 14.46 -5.69 -10.01
C VAL A 364 12.97 -5.74 -10.31
N PRO A 365 12.48 -4.93 -11.26
CA PRO A 365 11.10 -5.02 -11.69
C PRO A 365 10.79 -6.40 -12.26
N VAL A 366 9.71 -7.02 -11.82
CA VAL A 366 9.26 -8.31 -12.37
C VAL A 366 8.74 -8.07 -13.78
N GLU A 367 9.36 -8.73 -14.77
CA GLU A 367 8.91 -8.66 -16.16
C GLU A 367 7.85 -9.73 -16.42
N GLY A 368 6.77 -9.35 -17.12
CA GLY A 368 5.76 -10.29 -17.59
C GLY A 368 4.75 -10.79 -16.56
N ALA A 369 4.74 -10.24 -15.38
CA ALA A 369 3.70 -10.54 -14.38
C ALA A 369 2.50 -9.61 -14.53
#